data_ee04cc124955c8ceb48bedaf025a3b02
#
_entry.id   ee04cc124955c8ceb48bedaf025a3b02
#
_cell.length_a   1.000
_cell.length_b   1.000
_cell.length_c   1.000
_cell.angle_alpha   90.00
_cell.angle_beta   90.00
_cell.angle_gamma   90.00
#
_symmetry.space_group_name_H-M   'P 1'
#
loop_
_entity.id
_entity.type
_entity.pdbx_description
1 polymer ?
#
loop_
_entity_poly.entity_id
_entity_poly.type
_entity_poly.pdbx_seq_one_letter_code
_entity_poly.pdbx_strand_id
1 'polypeptide(L)'
;DRYPGGLVPWTYLAMPALLETNEDPTKWVTLWPYSDQPFDGQKEEEKDPVTKLYPRWNGRNLYNERQSMDASTWALIYQQQDISDDAAFDPVCVRGSIDGMRKAGRLTAGHPGHPRDLNGFTYICGLDPAMVGDTAAICYAIDRATSKRYIVDAIKITRPSPAAIRNLIFDWTSLYGPSEWIVEKNAFQSFLTQDEGIKMHLASKGVQFKEHHTGSNKWDAGFGVASMATLFGTKQFDGKHHRDNLIHLPSDQTENIKALIEQLITWSPTTKGKTDMVMALWFCEIRAREMLNYGKY
;
A
#
# COMPACT_ATOMS: atom_id res chain seq x y z
N ASP A 1 30.38 14.57 -1.14
CA ASP A 1 31.84 14.65 -1.23
C ASP A 1 32.23 15.96 -1.90
N ARG A 2 33.12 16.72 -1.25
CA ARG A 2 33.62 17.98 -1.79
C ARG A 2 34.89 17.71 -2.59
N TYR A 3 34.82 17.94 -3.88
CA TYR A 3 36.01 18.03 -4.71
C TYR A 3 36.59 19.45 -4.66
N PRO A 4 37.89 19.62 -4.80
CA PRO A 4 38.49 20.95 -4.95
C PRO A 4 37.94 21.58 -6.21
N GLY A 5 37.01 22.52 -6.08
CA GLY A 5 36.36 23.17 -7.21
C GLY A 5 34.83 23.20 -7.19
N GLY A 6 34.20 22.62 -6.19
CA GLY A 6 32.73 22.73 -6.03
C GLY A 6 32.02 21.38 -5.85
N LEU A 7 30.72 21.48 -5.65
CA LEU A 7 29.83 20.31 -5.58
C LEU A 7 29.62 19.76 -6.98
N VAL A 8 30.06 18.52 -7.24
CA VAL A 8 29.63 17.79 -8.43
C VAL A 8 28.27 17.17 -8.10
N PRO A 9 27.18 17.55 -8.80
CA PRO A 9 25.90 16.92 -8.57
C PRO A 9 25.95 15.45 -9.04
N TRP A 10 25.74 14.52 -8.11
CA TRP A 10 25.55 13.12 -8.44
C TRP A 10 24.15 12.92 -9.02
N THR A 11 24.09 12.34 -10.23
CA THR A 11 22.80 11.87 -10.77
C THR A 11 22.66 10.40 -10.40
N TYR A 12 21.64 10.10 -9.60
CA TYR A 12 21.27 8.72 -9.29
C TYR A 12 20.41 8.18 -10.44
N LEU A 13 20.87 7.12 -11.07
CA LEU A 13 20.14 6.39 -12.09
C LEU A 13 19.72 5.02 -11.52
N ALA A 14 18.43 4.85 -11.24
CA ALA A 14 17.85 3.56 -10.92
C ALA A 14 17.25 2.94 -12.19
N MET A 15 17.60 1.68 -12.47
CA MET A 15 17.07 0.91 -13.59
C MET A 15 16.39 -0.35 -13.04
N PRO A 16 15.14 -0.25 -12.56
CA PRO A 16 14.42 -1.39 -12.02
C PRO A 16 14.18 -2.44 -13.12
N ALA A 17 14.29 -3.71 -12.78
CA ALA A 17 14.05 -4.80 -13.73
C ALA A 17 12.58 -4.85 -14.18
N LEU A 18 11.65 -4.44 -13.31
CA LEU A 18 10.21 -4.39 -13.57
C LEU A 18 9.76 -2.93 -13.67
N LEU A 19 9.25 -2.54 -14.84
CA LEU A 19 8.78 -1.19 -15.14
C LEU A 19 7.28 -1.02 -14.90
N GLU A 20 6.49 -2.00 -15.35
CA GLU A 20 5.03 -1.99 -15.18
C GLU A 20 4.53 -3.38 -14.81
N THR A 21 3.50 -3.44 -13.95
CA THR A 21 2.82 -4.67 -13.56
C THR A 21 1.44 -4.78 -14.21
N ASN A 22 1.00 -6.02 -14.36
CA ASN A 22 -0.35 -6.36 -14.82
C ASN A 22 -0.85 -7.57 -14.01
N GLU A 23 -2.15 -7.82 -13.97
CA GLU A 23 -2.71 -9.02 -13.35
C GLU A 23 -2.16 -10.31 -13.96
N ASP A 24 -1.91 -10.30 -15.27
CA ASP A 24 -1.25 -11.37 -16.00
C ASP A 24 0.26 -11.10 -16.07
N PRO A 25 1.11 -11.90 -15.38
CA PRO A 25 2.55 -11.70 -15.38
C PRO A 25 3.20 -11.73 -16.76
N THR A 26 2.58 -12.38 -17.74
CA THR A 26 3.12 -12.42 -19.12
C THR A 26 3.06 -11.06 -19.81
N LYS A 27 2.25 -10.14 -19.30
CA LYS A 27 2.09 -8.77 -19.80
C LYS A 27 2.90 -7.74 -19.02
N TRP A 28 3.71 -8.17 -18.07
CA TRP A 28 4.60 -7.25 -17.36
C TRP A 28 5.63 -6.63 -18.29
N VAL A 29 5.83 -5.34 -18.17
CA VAL A 29 6.88 -4.63 -18.89
C VAL A 29 8.15 -4.67 -18.07
N THR A 30 9.20 -5.25 -18.65
CA THR A 30 10.48 -5.45 -17.98
C THR A 30 11.60 -4.77 -18.76
N LEU A 31 12.68 -4.43 -18.07
CA LEU A 31 13.79 -3.69 -18.68
C LEU A 31 14.63 -4.57 -19.63
N TRP A 32 14.81 -5.86 -19.28
CA TRP A 32 15.61 -6.81 -20.07
C TRP A 32 14.86 -8.12 -20.33
N PRO A 33 13.79 -8.11 -21.13
CA PRO A 33 12.95 -9.29 -21.33
C PRO A 33 13.66 -10.42 -22.09
N TYR A 34 14.62 -10.09 -22.94
CA TYR A 34 15.32 -11.05 -23.81
C TYR A 34 16.82 -10.79 -23.86
N SER A 35 17.58 -11.82 -24.30
CA SER A 35 19.02 -11.78 -24.55
C SER A 35 19.36 -12.51 -25.84
N ASP A 36 20.38 -12.09 -26.51
CA ASP A 36 20.99 -12.80 -27.67
C ASP A 36 21.83 -13.99 -27.21
N GLN A 37 22.30 -14.01 -25.98
CA GLN A 37 23.07 -15.07 -25.37
C GLN A 37 22.20 -15.97 -24.50
N PRO A 38 22.40 -17.29 -24.51
CA PRO A 38 21.72 -18.20 -23.60
C PRO A 38 22.14 -17.92 -22.15
N PHE A 39 21.21 -18.10 -21.24
CA PHE A 39 21.47 -18.04 -19.82
C PHE A 39 21.42 -19.46 -19.25
N ASP A 40 22.40 -19.79 -18.41
CA ASP A 40 22.59 -21.01 -17.63
C ASP A 40 21.77 -22.25 -18.08
N GLY A 41 22.28 -22.94 -19.09
CA GLY A 41 21.70 -24.19 -19.58
C GLY A 41 20.53 -24.06 -20.57
N GLN A 42 20.16 -22.84 -20.97
CA GLN A 42 19.14 -22.65 -22.00
C GLN A 42 19.57 -23.23 -23.35
N LYS A 43 18.62 -23.91 -23.99
CA LYS A 43 18.84 -24.54 -25.30
C LYS A 43 18.28 -23.67 -26.43
N GLU A 44 18.74 -23.94 -27.65
CA GLU A 44 18.30 -23.22 -28.85
C GLU A 44 16.77 -23.27 -29.05
N GLU A 45 16.13 -24.38 -28.65
CA GLU A 45 14.66 -24.58 -28.75
C GLU A 45 13.87 -23.68 -27.79
N GLU A 46 14.52 -23.11 -26.80
CA GLU A 46 13.90 -22.23 -25.82
C GLU A 46 13.83 -20.77 -26.27
N LYS A 47 14.39 -20.46 -27.44
CA LYS A 47 14.20 -19.12 -28.01
C LYS A 47 12.74 -18.80 -28.27
N ASP A 48 12.38 -17.57 -27.95
CA ASP A 48 11.07 -17.05 -28.29
C ASP A 48 10.82 -17.15 -29.80
N PRO A 49 9.71 -17.75 -30.25
CA PRO A 49 9.48 -18.01 -31.67
C PRO A 49 9.32 -16.73 -32.51
N VAL A 50 9.00 -15.60 -31.90
CA VAL A 50 8.82 -14.31 -32.57
C VAL A 50 10.13 -13.51 -32.62
N THR A 51 10.72 -13.28 -31.43
CA THR A 51 11.92 -12.45 -31.32
C THR A 51 13.21 -13.18 -31.70
N LYS A 52 13.19 -14.53 -31.71
CA LYS A 52 14.37 -15.39 -31.89
C LYS A 52 15.48 -15.20 -30.85
N LEU A 53 15.14 -14.56 -29.74
CA LEU A 53 16.02 -14.30 -28.61
C LEU A 53 15.68 -15.24 -27.44
N TYR A 54 16.63 -15.41 -26.52
CA TYR A 54 16.39 -16.18 -25.31
C TYR A 54 15.58 -15.37 -24.30
N PRO A 55 14.45 -15.90 -23.77
CA PRO A 55 13.73 -15.28 -22.67
C PRO A 55 14.65 -15.16 -21.45
N ARG A 56 14.80 -13.96 -20.90
CA ARG A 56 15.66 -13.73 -19.73
C ARG A 56 14.82 -13.21 -18.58
N TRP A 57 14.74 -11.93 -18.44
CA TRP A 57 13.96 -11.26 -17.39
C TRP A 57 12.60 -10.78 -17.94
N ASN A 58 11.91 -11.67 -18.66
CA ASN A 58 10.54 -11.41 -19.05
C ASN A 58 9.61 -11.44 -17.83
N GLY A 59 8.36 -10.97 -18.00
CA GLY A 59 7.43 -10.84 -16.90
C GLY A 59 7.19 -12.14 -16.13
N ARG A 60 7.11 -13.28 -16.82
CA ARG A 60 6.92 -14.60 -16.19
C ARG A 60 8.12 -15.00 -15.32
N ASN A 61 9.34 -14.84 -15.86
CA ASN A 61 10.54 -15.18 -15.13
C ASN A 61 10.72 -14.28 -13.91
N LEU A 62 10.50 -12.98 -14.05
CA LEU A 62 10.50 -12.05 -12.92
C LEU A 62 9.42 -12.35 -11.88
N TYR A 63 8.24 -12.78 -12.32
CA TYR A 63 7.19 -13.22 -11.41
C TYR A 63 7.62 -14.44 -10.59
N ASN A 64 8.23 -15.44 -11.22
CA ASN A 64 8.73 -16.63 -10.53
C ASN A 64 9.84 -16.28 -9.53
N GLU A 65 10.81 -15.45 -9.94
CA GLU A 65 11.86 -14.97 -9.05
C GLU A 65 11.27 -14.21 -7.83
N ARG A 66 10.30 -13.35 -8.07
CA ARG A 66 9.61 -12.61 -7.00
C ARG A 66 8.92 -13.54 -6.00
N GLN A 67 8.40 -14.71 -6.45
CA GLN A 67 7.81 -15.71 -5.56
C GLN A 67 8.84 -16.49 -4.75
N SER A 68 10.08 -16.61 -5.24
CA SER A 68 11.15 -17.42 -4.64
C SER A 68 11.92 -16.68 -3.54
N MET A 69 11.81 -15.36 -3.44
CA MET A 69 12.59 -14.55 -2.51
C MET A 69 11.72 -13.63 -1.65
N ASP A 70 12.30 -13.14 -0.56
CA ASP A 70 11.65 -12.13 0.27
C ASP A 70 11.61 -10.77 -0.44
N ALA A 71 10.69 -9.90 0.02
CA ALA A 71 10.44 -8.63 -0.64
C ALA A 71 11.62 -7.66 -0.53
N SER A 72 12.43 -7.74 0.55
CA SER A 72 13.58 -6.87 0.71
C SER A 72 14.67 -7.23 -0.29
N THR A 73 14.97 -8.51 -0.44
CA THR A 73 15.90 -9.02 -1.46
C THR A 73 15.41 -8.66 -2.87
N TRP A 74 14.10 -8.83 -3.14
CA TRP A 74 13.52 -8.42 -4.42
C TRP A 74 13.70 -6.93 -4.70
N ALA A 75 13.35 -6.07 -3.73
CA ALA A 75 13.44 -4.63 -3.90
C ALA A 75 14.89 -4.16 -4.10
N LEU A 76 15.83 -4.73 -3.35
CA LEU A 76 17.25 -4.38 -3.46
C LEU A 76 17.84 -4.83 -4.81
N ILE A 77 17.67 -6.10 -5.16
CA ILE A 77 18.36 -6.70 -6.32
C ILE A 77 17.68 -6.32 -7.64
N TYR A 78 16.35 -6.44 -7.70
CA TYR A 78 15.62 -6.29 -8.95
C TYR A 78 14.99 -4.91 -9.14
N GLN A 79 14.70 -4.19 -8.07
CA GLN A 79 14.09 -2.85 -8.16
C GLN A 79 15.06 -1.72 -7.83
N GLN A 80 16.30 -2.07 -7.44
CA GLN A 80 17.33 -1.12 -7.01
C GLN A 80 16.84 -0.14 -5.94
N GLN A 81 15.96 -0.63 -5.08
CA GLN A 81 15.46 0.09 -3.93
C GLN A 81 16.30 -0.29 -2.72
N ASP A 82 16.98 0.70 -2.16
CA ASP A 82 17.70 0.52 -0.90
C ASP A 82 16.65 0.34 0.21
N ILE A 83 16.58 -0.87 0.76
CA ILE A 83 15.79 -1.14 1.93
C ILE A 83 16.73 -0.97 3.11
N SER A 84 16.55 0.13 3.79
CA SER A 84 17.23 0.40 5.04
C SER A 84 16.97 -0.74 6.04
N ASP A 85 18.03 -1.17 6.76
CA ASP A 85 17.88 -2.04 7.94
C ASP A 85 16.97 -1.41 9.01
N ASP A 86 16.64 -0.12 8.84
CA ASP A 86 15.72 0.65 9.67
C ASP A 86 14.25 0.55 9.21
N ALA A 87 13.86 -0.43 8.36
CA ALA A 87 12.46 -0.62 7.98
C ALA A 87 11.61 -0.82 9.24
N ALA A 88 10.58 0.04 9.39
CA ALA A 88 9.76 0.02 10.61
C ALA A 88 8.83 -1.20 10.68
N PHE A 89 8.44 -1.77 9.54
CA PHE A 89 7.47 -2.86 9.47
C PHE A 89 8.18 -4.17 9.12
N ASP A 90 8.11 -5.15 10.05
CA ASP A 90 8.68 -6.48 9.81
C ASP A 90 7.89 -7.21 8.70
N PRO A 91 8.56 -7.68 7.63
CA PRO A 91 7.90 -8.36 6.51
C PRO A 91 7.15 -9.63 6.92
N VAL A 92 7.63 -10.36 7.95
CA VAL A 92 6.95 -11.56 8.47
C VAL A 92 5.64 -11.19 9.13
N CYS A 93 5.62 -10.11 9.91
CA CYS A 93 4.40 -9.61 10.57
C CYS A 93 3.39 -9.06 9.57
N VAL A 94 3.85 -8.24 8.60
CA VAL A 94 2.95 -7.69 7.57
C VAL A 94 2.33 -8.80 6.73
N ARG A 95 3.12 -9.74 6.22
CA ARG A 95 2.60 -10.86 5.42
C ARG A 95 1.76 -11.83 6.24
N GLY A 96 2.15 -12.06 7.48
CA GLY A 96 1.39 -12.88 8.40
C GLY A 96 0.03 -12.28 8.78
N SER A 97 -0.17 -10.98 8.58
CA SER A 97 -1.46 -10.32 8.77
C SER A 97 -2.44 -10.54 7.61
N ILE A 98 -2.03 -11.27 6.57
CA ILE A 98 -2.92 -11.66 5.48
C ILE A 98 -3.89 -12.74 5.98
N ASP A 99 -5.17 -12.42 5.97
CA ASP A 99 -6.23 -13.36 6.31
C ASP A 99 -6.55 -14.23 5.09
N GLY A 100 -6.07 -15.47 5.09
CA GLY A 100 -6.10 -16.38 3.95
C GLY A 100 -7.47 -16.68 3.36
N MET A 101 -8.54 -16.42 4.11
CA MET A 101 -9.92 -16.68 3.66
C MET A 101 -10.67 -15.41 3.26
N ARG A 102 -10.18 -14.24 3.68
CA ARG A 102 -10.87 -12.97 3.46
C ARG A 102 -10.43 -12.30 2.17
N LYS A 103 -11.39 -11.92 1.35
CA LYS A 103 -11.15 -11.13 0.13
C LYS A 103 -11.28 -9.63 0.38
N ALA A 104 -10.71 -8.82 -0.51
CA ALA A 104 -10.95 -7.39 -0.54
C ALA A 104 -12.44 -7.11 -0.82
N GLY A 105 -12.93 -6.00 -0.29
CA GLY A 105 -14.33 -5.61 -0.42
C GLY A 105 -15.02 -5.51 0.94
N ARG A 106 -16.29 -5.09 0.89
CA ARG A 106 -17.11 -4.89 2.09
C ARG A 106 -17.23 -6.19 2.88
N LEU A 107 -17.05 -6.11 4.20
CA LEU A 107 -17.23 -7.26 5.08
C LEU A 107 -18.70 -7.72 5.03
N THR A 108 -18.88 -9.05 4.97
CA THR A 108 -20.20 -9.68 4.91
C THR A 108 -20.28 -10.75 6.00
N ALA A 109 -21.29 -10.67 6.86
CA ALA A 109 -21.48 -11.61 7.95
C ALA A 109 -21.63 -13.05 7.42
N GLY A 110 -20.88 -13.99 8.03
CA GLY A 110 -20.91 -15.41 7.68
C GLY A 110 -20.19 -15.79 6.40
N HIS A 111 -19.59 -14.83 5.66
CA HIS A 111 -18.73 -15.16 4.53
C HIS A 111 -17.38 -15.71 5.03
N PRO A 112 -16.76 -16.71 4.36
CA PRO A 112 -15.46 -17.23 4.76
C PRO A 112 -14.41 -16.12 4.94
N GLY A 113 -13.70 -16.15 6.07
CA GLY A 113 -12.71 -15.12 6.42
C GLY A 113 -13.29 -13.78 6.89
N HIS A 114 -14.62 -13.60 6.86
CA HIS A 114 -15.28 -12.41 7.38
C HIS A 114 -15.77 -12.62 8.82
N PRO A 115 -15.86 -11.58 9.63
CA PRO A 115 -16.45 -11.67 10.96
C PRO A 115 -17.89 -12.18 10.88
N ARG A 116 -18.31 -12.98 11.86
CA ARG A 116 -19.69 -13.51 11.92
C ARG A 116 -20.71 -12.43 12.27
N ASP A 117 -20.33 -11.51 13.11
CA ASP A 117 -21.15 -10.39 13.54
C ASP A 117 -20.51 -9.09 13.06
N LEU A 118 -21.27 -8.29 12.34
CA LEU A 118 -20.85 -6.98 11.84
C LEU A 118 -21.41 -5.82 12.69
N ASN A 119 -22.10 -6.11 13.78
CA ASN A 119 -22.55 -5.11 14.71
C ASN A 119 -21.35 -4.45 15.40
N GLY A 120 -21.30 -3.13 15.38
CA GLY A 120 -20.18 -2.39 15.96
C GLY A 120 -19.00 -2.13 15.01
N PHE A 121 -19.06 -2.60 13.77
CA PHE A 121 -18.08 -2.20 12.74
C PHE A 121 -18.34 -0.76 12.30
N THR A 122 -17.25 -0.02 12.18
CA THR A 122 -17.25 1.33 11.60
C THR A 122 -16.31 1.37 10.43
N TYR A 123 -16.80 1.85 9.28
CA TYR A 123 -15.95 2.04 8.09
C TYR A 123 -15.46 3.48 8.05
N ILE A 124 -14.21 3.67 7.69
CA ILE A 124 -13.59 4.96 7.43
C ILE A 124 -12.71 4.87 6.20
N CYS A 125 -12.46 6.00 5.54
CA CYS A 125 -11.55 6.06 4.41
C CYS A 125 -10.45 7.10 4.67
N GLY A 126 -9.21 6.72 4.43
CA GLY A 126 -8.05 7.63 4.43
C GLY A 126 -7.68 7.96 3.00
N LEU A 127 -7.38 9.22 2.74
CA LEU A 127 -6.97 9.71 1.43
C LEU A 127 -5.71 10.55 1.55
N ASP A 128 -4.67 10.14 0.84
CA ASP A 128 -3.46 10.94 0.61
C ASP A 128 -3.48 11.44 -0.85
N PRO A 129 -3.96 12.67 -1.07
CA PRO A 129 -4.15 13.18 -2.41
C PRO A 129 -2.90 13.86 -2.95
N ALA A 130 -2.55 13.60 -4.20
CA ALA A 130 -1.51 14.32 -4.92
C ALA A 130 -2.01 14.73 -6.30
N MET A 131 -1.80 15.99 -6.66
CA MET A 131 -2.06 16.49 -8.02
C MET A 131 -0.92 16.17 -8.99
N VAL A 132 0.30 16.07 -8.44
CA VAL A 132 1.50 15.66 -9.16
C VAL A 132 2.11 14.50 -8.41
N GLY A 133 1.98 13.27 -8.93
CA GLY A 133 2.39 12.06 -8.24
C GLY A 133 1.27 11.05 -8.16
N ASP A 134 1.32 10.23 -7.13
CA ASP A 134 0.30 9.21 -6.87
C ASP A 134 -0.68 9.70 -5.79
N THR A 135 -1.96 9.50 -6.02
CA THR A 135 -3.00 9.60 -4.99
C THR A 135 -3.30 8.20 -4.46
N ALA A 136 -3.37 8.04 -3.16
CA ALA A 136 -3.73 6.78 -2.54
C ALA A 136 -4.95 6.93 -1.62
N ALA A 137 -5.79 5.90 -1.59
CA ALA A 137 -6.86 5.78 -0.61
C ALA A 137 -6.92 4.37 -0.03
N ILE A 138 -7.29 4.29 1.25
CA ILE A 138 -7.51 3.05 1.98
C ILE A 138 -8.91 3.09 2.57
N CYS A 139 -9.69 2.03 2.36
CA CYS A 139 -10.92 1.77 3.10
C CYS A 139 -10.63 0.82 4.26
N TYR A 140 -11.06 1.18 5.45
CA TYR A 140 -10.70 0.55 6.71
C TYR A 140 -11.95 0.26 7.54
N ALA A 141 -12.14 -0.97 7.98
CA ALA A 141 -13.21 -1.36 8.87
C ALA A 141 -12.67 -1.62 10.27
N ILE A 142 -13.28 -1.02 11.28
CA ILE A 142 -12.89 -1.08 12.68
C ILE A 142 -13.91 -1.88 13.45
N ASP A 143 -13.47 -2.97 14.06
CA ASP A 143 -14.25 -3.71 15.05
C ASP A 143 -14.02 -3.10 16.44
N ARG A 144 -15.03 -2.43 16.96
CA ARG A 144 -14.94 -1.77 18.27
C ARG A 144 -14.89 -2.76 19.44
N ALA A 145 -15.41 -3.96 19.26
CA ALA A 145 -15.42 -4.98 20.33
C ALA A 145 -14.06 -5.63 20.55
N THR A 146 -13.37 -5.94 19.45
CA THR A 146 -12.08 -6.64 19.51
C THR A 146 -10.88 -5.74 19.25
N SER A 147 -11.13 -4.49 18.88
CA SER A 147 -10.10 -3.54 18.40
C SER A 147 -9.37 -4.00 17.13
N LYS A 148 -9.90 -4.98 16.41
CA LYS A 148 -9.35 -5.41 15.13
C LYS A 148 -9.68 -4.42 14.02
N ARG A 149 -8.79 -4.31 13.06
CA ARG A 149 -8.90 -3.46 11.88
C ARG A 149 -8.75 -4.33 10.63
N TYR A 150 -9.59 -4.08 9.66
CA TYR A 150 -9.59 -4.81 8.40
C TYR A 150 -9.37 -3.83 7.27
N ILE A 151 -8.31 -4.01 6.50
CA ILE A 151 -8.13 -3.29 5.24
C ILE A 151 -9.15 -3.88 4.26
N VAL A 152 -10.17 -3.08 3.94
CA VAL A 152 -11.29 -3.47 3.10
C VAL A 152 -10.90 -3.34 1.64
N ASP A 153 -10.30 -2.22 1.30
CA ASP A 153 -9.81 -1.96 -0.04
C ASP A 153 -8.67 -0.94 -0.01
N ALA A 154 -7.88 -0.95 -1.07
CA ALA A 154 -6.79 -0.01 -1.30
C ALA A 154 -6.74 0.37 -2.77
N ILE A 155 -6.47 1.64 -3.07
CA ILE A 155 -6.28 2.11 -4.43
C ILE A 155 -5.13 3.11 -4.50
N LYS A 156 -4.38 3.02 -5.60
CA LYS A 156 -3.37 3.99 -5.98
C LYS A 156 -3.64 4.44 -7.41
N ILE A 157 -3.70 5.74 -7.63
CA ILE A 157 -3.93 6.35 -8.94
C ILE A 157 -2.77 7.28 -9.26
N THR A 158 -2.04 6.97 -10.32
CA THR A 158 -0.91 7.80 -10.77
C THR A 158 -1.42 8.99 -11.55
N ARG A 159 -1.01 10.18 -11.14
CA ARG A 159 -1.37 11.48 -11.77
C ARG A 159 -2.88 11.62 -12.01
N PRO A 160 -3.71 11.48 -10.97
CA PRO A 160 -5.15 11.53 -11.14
C PRO A 160 -5.61 12.93 -11.59
N SER A 161 -6.67 12.95 -12.40
CA SER A 161 -7.42 14.20 -12.60
C SER A 161 -8.27 14.51 -11.36
N PRO A 162 -8.63 15.78 -11.13
CA PRO A 162 -9.58 16.13 -10.08
C PRO A 162 -10.90 15.33 -10.15
N ALA A 163 -11.38 15.07 -11.36
CA ALA A 163 -12.58 14.25 -11.58
C ALA A 163 -12.39 12.80 -11.13
N ALA A 164 -11.20 12.22 -11.35
CA ALA A 164 -10.92 10.84 -10.91
C ALA A 164 -10.95 10.72 -9.38
N ILE A 165 -10.39 11.71 -8.67
CA ILE A 165 -10.43 11.72 -7.19
C ILE A 165 -11.86 11.91 -6.69
N ARG A 166 -12.64 12.81 -7.31
CA ARG A 166 -14.05 12.99 -6.95
C ARG A 166 -14.85 11.70 -7.17
N ASN A 167 -14.69 11.04 -8.31
CA ASN A 167 -15.36 9.78 -8.60
C ASN A 167 -14.97 8.70 -7.58
N LEU A 168 -13.71 8.57 -7.22
CA LEU A 168 -13.26 7.66 -6.17
C LEU A 168 -14.00 7.91 -4.84
N ILE A 169 -14.11 9.17 -4.42
CA ILE A 169 -14.81 9.52 -3.17
C ILE A 169 -16.30 9.13 -3.29
N PHE A 170 -16.95 9.40 -4.42
CA PHE A 170 -18.36 9.06 -4.64
C PHE A 170 -18.59 7.55 -4.66
N ASP A 171 -17.78 6.83 -5.41
CA ASP A 171 -17.89 5.38 -5.56
C ASP A 171 -17.66 4.67 -4.23
N TRP A 172 -16.59 5.01 -3.51
CA TRP A 172 -16.30 4.39 -2.23
C TRP A 172 -17.25 4.79 -1.13
N THR A 173 -17.76 6.03 -1.15
CA THR A 173 -18.82 6.45 -0.22
C THR A 173 -20.08 5.62 -0.44
N SER A 174 -20.44 5.36 -1.69
CA SER A 174 -21.63 4.57 -2.03
C SER A 174 -21.43 3.07 -1.76
N LEU A 175 -20.23 2.55 -2.05
CA LEU A 175 -19.92 1.12 -1.94
C LEU A 175 -19.69 0.69 -0.49
N TYR A 176 -18.92 1.44 0.27
CA TYR A 176 -18.49 1.06 1.62
C TYR A 176 -19.30 1.74 2.72
N GLY A 177 -19.90 2.88 2.46
CA GLY A 177 -20.65 3.65 3.46
C GLY A 177 -19.79 4.06 4.65
N PRO A 178 -18.61 4.72 4.44
CA PRO A 178 -17.77 5.14 5.54
C PRO A 178 -18.47 6.20 6.36
N SER A 179 -18.22 6.23 7.66
CA SER A 179 -18.69 7.32 8.52
C SER A 179 -17.90 8.62 8.29
N GLU A 180 -16.64 8.46 7.87
CA GLU A 180 -15.71 9.58 7.71
C GLU A 180 -14.71 9.33 6.58
N TRP A 181 -14.32 10.41 5.89
CA TRP A 181 -13.12 10.50 5.09
C TRP A 181 -12.09 11.33 5.84
N ILE A 182 -10.89 10.82 6.02
CA ILE A 182 -9.75 11.52 6.59
C ILE A 182 -8.79 11.88 5.48
N VAL A 183 -8.48 13.15 5.30
CA VAL A 183 -7.72 13.66 4.17
C VAL A 183 -6.60 14.57 4.65
N GLU A 184 -5.43 14.46 4.02
CA GLU A 184 -4.32 15.33 4.33
C GLU A 184 -4.65 16.80 4.05
N LYS A 185 -4.40 17.66 5.05
CA LYS A 185 -4.72 19.08 4.96
C LYS A 185 -3.88 19.85 3.94
N ASN A 186 -2.59 19.50 3.80
CA ASN A 186 -1.63 20.33 3.09
C ASN A 186 -1.74 20.28 1.56
N ALA A 187 -2.20 19.17 1.00
CA ALA A 187 -2.16 18.91 -0.45
C ALA A 187 -3.45 19.30 -1.18
N PHE A 188 -4.58 19.45 -0.50
CA PHE A 188 -5.88 19.40 -1.16
C PHE A 188 -6.91 20.43 -0.72
N GLN A 189 -6.56 21.35 0.15
CA GLN A 189 -7.50 22.30 0.77
C GLN A 189 -8.31 23.10 -0.25
N SER A 190 -7.69 23.49 -1.35
CA SER A 190 -8.39 24.36 -2.33
C SER A 190 -9.39 23.60 -3.21
N PHE A 191 -9.13 22.34 -3.52
CA PHE A 191 -10.00 21.57 -4.41
C PHE A 191 -11.19 20.89 -3.68
N LEU A 192 -10.93 20.12 -2.63
CA LEU A 192 -12.01 19.40 -1.92
C LEU A 192 -12.90 20.31 -1.09
N THR A 193 -12.31 21.34 -0.49
CA THR A 193 -13.09 22.33 0.30
C THR A 193 -13.89 23.28 -0.59
N GLN A 194 -13.58 23.38 -1.87
CA GLN A 194 -14.29 24.20 -2.85
C GLN A 194 -15.25 23.39 -3.72
N ASP A 195 -15.12 22.04 -3.79
CA ASP A 195 -16.01 21.20 -4.59
C ASP A 195 -17.34 20.97 -3.86
N GLU A 196 -18.32 21.80 -4.20
CA GLU A 196 -19.67 21.71 -3.65
C GLU A 196 -20.34 20.35 -3.94
N GLY A 197 -19.98 19.71 -5.06
CA GLY A 197 -20.50 18.38 -5.40
C GLY A 197 -20.05 17.31 -4.40
N ILE A 198 -18.80 17.34 -3.98
CA ILE A 198 -18.29 16.44 -2.94
C ILE A 198 -19.00 16.69 -1.62
N LYS A 199 -19.07 17.96 -1.18
CA LYS A 199 -19.74 18.31 0.08
C LYS A 199 -21.19 17.85 0.11
N MET A 200 -21.94 18.16 -0.94
CA MET A 200 -23.35 17.77 -1.06
C MET A 200 -23.51 16.24 -1.05
N HIS A 201 -22.65 15.52 -1.79
CA HIS A 201 -22.71 14.07 -1.83
C HIS A 201 -22.43 13.45 -0.45
N LEU A 202 -21.37 13.85 0.21
CA LEU A 202 -21.01 13.35 1.55
C LEU A 202 -22.09 13.70 2.57
N ALA A 203 -22.58 14.94 2.57
CA ALA A 203 -23.65 15.37 3.45
C ALA A 203 -24.95 14.56 3.24
N SER A 204 -25.30 14.28 1.97
CA SER A 204 -26.49 13.46 1.65
C SER A 204 -26.40 12.03 2.17
N LYS A 205 -25.18 11.53 2.39
CA LYS A 205 -24.90 10.19 2.93
C LYS A 205 -24.59 10.20 4.43
N GLY A 206 -24.60 11.37 5.09
CA GLY A 206 -24.21 11.51 6.49
C GLY A 206 -22.75 11.24 6.78
N VAL A 207 -21.90 11.36 5.76
CA VAL A 207 -20.45 11.10 5.85
C VAL A 207 -19.72 12.38 6.22
N GLN A 208 -18.86 12.31 7.22
CA GLN A 208 -18.04 13.45 7.64
C GLN A 208 -16.74 13.52 6.82
N PHE A 209 -16.29 14.74 6.58
CA PHE A 209 -15.00 15.01 5.98
C PHE A 209 -14.07 15.59 7.05
N LYS A 210 -12.96 14.91 7.34
CA LYS A 210 -11.98 15.34 8.34
C LYS A 210 -10.64 15.64 7.72
N GLU A 211 -10.10 16.80 8.01
CA GLU A 211 -8.77 17.19 7.65
C GLU A 211 -7.76 16.69 8.69
N HIS A 212 -6.67 16.09 8.23
CA HIS A 212 -5.54 15.74 9.07
C HIS A 212 -4.32 16.55 8.67
N HIS A 213 -3.70 17.23 9.63
CA HIS A 213 -2.48 17.98 9.38
C HIS A 213 -1.25 17.09 9.56
N THR A 214 -0.53 16.88 8.46
CA THR A 214 0.73 16.12 8.47
C THR A 214 1.90 17.07 8.68
N GLY A 215 2.64 16.85 9.76
CA GLY A 215 3.81 17.60 10.12
C GLY A 215 4.87 16.67 10.73
N SER A 216 5.54 17.12 11.79
CA SER A 216 6.46 16.27 12.57
C SER A 216 5.77 15.10 13.27
N ASN A 217 4.46 15.16 13.44
CA ASN A 217 3.64 14.12 14.08
C ASN A 217 3.74 12.74 13.40
N LYS A 218 4.02 12.68 12.09
CA LYS A 218 4.23 11.39 11.37
C LYS A 218 5.45 10.61 11.87
N TRP A 219 6.37 11.28 12.55
CA TRP A 219 7.59 10.70 13.12
C TRP A 219 7.48 10.39 14.62
N ASP A 220 6.33 10.66 15.24
CA ASP A 220 6.13 10.39 16.65
C ASP A 220 6.22 8.89 16.95
N ALA A 221 6.91 8.52 18.01
CA ALA A 221 7.14 7.11 18.36
C ALA A 221 5.85 6.39 18.82
N GLY A 222 4.90 7.12 19.39
CA GLY A 222 3.67 6.54 19.96
C GLY A 222 2.51 6.46 18.98
N PHE A 223 2.39 7.43 18.08
CA PHE A 223 1.28 7.53 17.14
C PHE A 223 1.66 7.91 15.71
N GLY A 224 2.93 8.12 15.43
CA GLY A 224 3.42 8.30 14.06
C GLY A 224 3.32 7.02 13.23
N VAL A 225 3.75 7.12 11.97
CA VAL A 225 3.64 6.02 10.99
C VAL A 225 4.28 4.73 11.50
N ALA A 226 5.49 4.78 12.04
CA ALA A 226 6.21 3.62 12.55
C ALA A 226 5.46 2.89 13.68
N SER A 227 4.66 3.61 14.47
CA SER A 227 3.89 3.01 15.56
C SER A 227 2.82 2.03 15.10
N MET A 228 2.44 2.04 13.81
CA MET A 228 1.53 1.03 13.25
C MET A 228 2.17 -0.35 13.14
N ALA A 229 3.49 -0.45 13.13
CA ALA A 229 4.19 -1.72 12.98
C ALA A 229 3.75 -2.77 14.01
N THR A 230 3.54 -2.36 15.26
CA THR A 230 3.08 -3.23 16.34
C THR A 230 1.68 -3.80 16.11
N LEU A 231 0.87 -3.15 15.28
CA LEU A 231 -0.49 -3.60 14.97
C LEU A 231 -0.52 -4.73 13.94
N PHE A 232 0.58 -4.95 13.21
CA PHE A 232 0.75 -6.11 12.35
C PHE A 232 1.20 -7.36 13.14
N GLY A 233 1.31 -7.24 14.46
CA GLY A 233 1.68 -8.31 15.36
C GLY A 233 3.15 -8.35 15.71
N THR A 234 3.54 -9.41 16.39
CA THR A 234 4.89 -9.63 16.90
C THR A 234 5.48 -10.88 16.29
N LYS A 235 6.70 -10.79 15.80
CA LYS A 235 7.46 -11.94 15.31
C LYS A 235 7.74 -12.92 16.45
N GLN A 236 7.46 -14.20 16.22
CA GLN A 236 7.77 -15.24 17.19
C GLN A 236 9.27 -15.57 17.19
N PHE A 237 9.72 -16.27 18.23
CA PHE A 237 11.14 -16.61 18.41
C PHE A 237 11.75 -17.43 17.26
N ASP A 238 10.93 -18.23 16.56
CA ASP A 238 11.36 -19.00 15.39
C ASP A 238 11.63 -18.13 14.13
N GLY A 239 11.32 -16.85 14.19
CA GLY A 239 11.53 -15.88 13.12
C GLY A 239 10.63 -16.05 11.89
N LYS A 240 9.74 -17.06 11.88
CA LYS A 240 8.89 -17.42 10.74
C LYS A 240 7.41 -17.13 10.96
N HIS A 241 6.98 -17.12 12.19
CA HIS A 241 5.58 -16.90 12.55
C HIS A 241 5.39 -15.55 13.24
N HIS A 242 4.19 -15.03 13.17
CA HIS A 242 3.76 -13.85 13.89
C HIS A 242 2.54 -14.17 14.77
N ARG A 243 2.20 -13.29 15.68
CA ARG A 243 1.03 -13.38 16.56
C ARG A 243 0.49 -11.99 16.88
N ASP A 244 -0.71 -11.98 17.46
CA ASP A 244 -1.32 -10.79 18.07
C ASP A 244 -1.51 -9.62 17.09
N ASN A 245 -1.72 -9.91 15.79
CA ASN A 245 -2.02 -8.87 14.83
C ASN A 245 -3.43 -8.29 15.05
N LEU A 246 -3.50 -6.98 14.99
CA LEU A 246 -4.76 -6.22 15.03
C LEU A 246 -5.16 -5.71 13.64
N ILE A 247 -4.22 -5.51 12.73
CA ILE A 247 -4.50 -5.18 11.33
C ILE A 247 -4.55 -6.46 10.50
N HIS A 248 -5.60 -6.60 9.70
CA HIS A 248 -5.82 -7.76 8.83
C HIS A 248 -5.88 -7.29 7.37
N LEU A 249 -5.04 -7.92 6.53
CA LEU A 249 -4.99 -7.73 5.08
C LEU A 249 -5.87 -8.76 4.36
N PRO A 250 -6.43 -8.45 3.19
CA PRO A 250 -7.15 -9.45 2.38
C PRO A 250 -6.20 -10.43 1.70
N SER A 251 -6.72 -11.64 1.39
CA SER A 251 -5.96 -12.72 0.75
C SER A 251 -5.80 -12.52 -0.76
N ASP A 252 -6.78 -11.95 -1.42
CA ASP A 252 -6.70 -11.60 -2.83
C ASP A 252 -5.83 -10.36 -3.00
N GLN A 253 -4.57 -10.59 -3.15
CA GLN A 253 -3.59 -9.54 -3.33
C GLN A 253 -3.76 -8.90 -4.71
N THR A 254 -4.77 -8.02 -4.85
CA THR A 254 -4.89 -7.14 -6.01
C THR A 254 -3.62 -6.31 -6.15
N GLU A 255 -3.35 -5.76 -7.32
CA GLU A 255 -2.16 -4.93 -7.54
C GLU A 255 -2.02 -3.80 -6.52
N ASN A 256 -3.13 -3.21 -6.10
CA ASN A 256 -3.12 -2.17 -5.06
C ASN A 256 -2.79 -2.73 -3.67
N ILE A 257 -3.32 -3.90 -3.30
CA ILE A 257 -2.98 -4.53 -2.02
C ILE A 257 -1.50 -4.96 -2.00
N LYS A 258 -0.98 -5.51 -3.09
CA LYS A 258 0.45 -5.80 -3.22
C LYS A 258 1.30 -4.53 -3.08
N ALA A 259 0.92 -3.45 -3.75
CA ALA A 259 1.62 -2.18 -3.66
C ALA A 259 1.61 -1.62 -2.22
N LEU A 260 0.51 -1.75 -1.49
CA LEU A 260 0.44 -1.38 -0.08
C LEU A 260 1.40 -2.22 0.78
N ILE A 261 1.40 -3.55 0.58
CA ILE A 261 2.31 -4.45 1.31
C ILE A 261 3.77 -4.08 1.03
N GLU A 262 4.11 -3.82 -0.23
CA GLU A 262 5.47 -3.41 -0.61
C GLU A 262 5.87 -2.08 0.02
N GLN A 263 4.98 -1.08 -0.02
CA GLN A 263 5.25 0.19 0.64
C GLN A 263 5.43 0.02 2.15
N LEU A 264 4.64 -0.81 2.82
CA LEU A 264 4.79 -1.08 4.24
C LEU A 264 6.17 -1.67 4.56
N ILE A 265 6.55 -2.78 3.91
CA ILE A 265 7.80 -3.48 4.21
C ILE A 265 9.06 -2.72 3.81
N THR A 266 8.93 -1.71 2.93
CA THR A 266 10.05 -0.85 2.51
C THR A 266 10.06 0.51 3.22
N TRP A 267 9.02 0.80 4.01
CA TRP A 267 8.90 2.08 4.66
C TRP A 267 9.88 2.23 5.84
N SER A 268 10.62 3.31 5.84
CA SER A 268 11.42 3.75 6.98
C SER A 268 11.28 5.27 7.15
N PRO A 269 11.64 5.84 8.31
CA PRO A 269 11.65 7.29 8.51
C PRO A 269 12.52 8.04 7.51
N THR A 270 13.53 7.38 6.96
CA THR A 270 14.48 7.94 6.00
C THR A 270 14.12 7.67 4.54
N THR A 271 13.08 6.88 4.28
CA THR A 271 12.66 6.49 2.92
C THR A 271 12.30 7.72 2.09
N LYS A 272 12.97 7.88 0.96
CA LYS A 272 12.66 8.92 -0.05
C LYS A 272 11.71 8.41 -1.13
N GLY A 273 11.20 7.19 -1.00
CA GLY A 273 10.34 6.54 -1.97
C GLY A 273 8.86 6.95 -1.86
N LYS A 274 8.02 6.28 -2.65
CA LYS A 274 6.58 6.46 -2.61
C LYS A 274 6.01 5.88 -1.32
N THR A 275 5.30 6.68 -0.57
CA THR A 275 4.73 6.33 0.74
C THR A 275 3.23 6.61 0.83
N ASP A 276 2.61 6.97 -0.29
CA ASP A 276 1.25 7.50 -0.36
C ASP A 276 0.21 6.53 0.27
N MET A 277 0.34 5.22 0.01
CA MET A 277 -0.59 4.23 0.57
C MET A 277 -0.37 4.02 2.07
N VAL A 278 0.88 4.07 2.54
CA VAL A 278 1.19 4.00 3.98
C VAL A 278 0.66 5.22 4.70
N MET A 279 0.73 6.40 4.07
CA MET A 279 0.15 7.64 4.62
C MET A 279 -1.37 7.57 4.69
N ALA A 280 -2.04 7.12 3.62
CA ALA A 280 -3.49 6.93 3.62
C ALA A 280 -3.93 5.92 4.71
N LEU A 281 -3.18 4.84 4.92
CA LEU A 281 -3.42 3.88 6.00
C LEU A 281 -3.22 4.53 7.38
N TRP A 282 -2.17 5.33 7.54
CA TRP A 282 -1.89 6.02 8.80
C TRP A 282 -3.00 7.00 9.18
N PHE A 283 -3.60 7.71 8.23
CA PHE A 283 -4.77 8.58 8.50
C PHE A 283 -5.95 7.77 9.05
N CYS A 284 -6.21 6.59 8.46
CA CYS A 284 -7.21 5.68 9.00
C CYS A 284 -6.86 5.24 10.42
N GLU A 285 -5.60 4.88 10.68
CA GLU A 285 -5.20 4.36 11.99
C GLU A 285 -5.26 5.42 13.10
N ILE A 286 -4.82 6.64 12.85
CA ILE A 286 -4.97 7.73 13.83
C ILE A 286 -6.43 7.83 14.25
N ARG A 287 -7.33 7.85 13.26
CA ARG A 287 -8.75 7.98 13.55
C ARG A 287 -9.33 6.74 14.25
N ALA A 288 -8.87 5.55 13.89
CA ALA A 288 -9.26 4.31 14.55
C ALA A 288 -8.88 4.34 16.04
N ARG A 289 -7.68 4.80 16.37
CA ARG A 289 -7.23 4.95 17.77
C ARG A 289 -8.10 5.92 18.55
N GLU A 290 -8.47 7.06 17.98
CA GLU A 290 -9.40 7.99 18.60
C GLU A 290 -10.77 7.33 18.88
N MET A 291 -11.32 6.63 17.89
CA MET A 291 -12.62 5.96 18.02
C MET A 291 -12.62 4.83 19.07
N LEU A 292 -11.50 4.12 19.18
CA LEU A 292 -11.34 3.01 20.13
C LEU A 292 -11.09 3.52 21.56
N ASN A 293 -10.46 4.68 21.71
CA ASN A 293 -10.19 5.27 23.02
C ASN A 293 -11.40 6.00 23.61
N TYR A 294 -12.27 6.57 22.78
CA TYR A 294 -13.49 7.27 23.24
C TYR A 294 -14.50 6.37 23.96
N GLY A 295 -14.36 5.06 23.88
CA GLY A 295 -15.26 4.11 24.58
C GLY A 295 -14.75 3.63 25.94
N LYS A 296 -13.64 4.18 26.45
CA LYS A 296 -12.99 3.71 27.69
C LYS A 296 -13.07 4.70 28.86
N TYR A 297 -13.89 5.76 28.76
CA TYR A 297 -14.13 6.72 29.86
C TYR A 297 -15.60 6.78 30.22
#